data_f5483623d5fc9139e7768831796b1392
#
_entry.id   f5483623d5fc9139e7768831796b1392
#
_cell.length_a   1.000
_cell.length_b   1.000
_cell.length_c   1.000
_cell.angle_alpha   90.00
_cell.angle_beta   90.00
_cell.angle_gamma   90.00
#
_symmetry.space_group_name_H-M   'P 1'
#
loop_
_entity.id
_entity.type
_entity.pdbx_description
1 polymer ?
#
loop_
_entity_poly.entity_id
_entity_poly.type
_entity_poly.pdbx_seq_one_letter_code
_entity_poly.pdbx_strand_id
1 'polypeptide(L)'
;MDTLSQWFGECQQWLFETLVQPALFHLGLSNFIEDGYDATMWLLVGLLQIALLVLVFGPLQRLRPVEPVTDRRQIGIDVLYTLIHRLGVFRLALFFTVDPLWDSVFGQLHVWGFAPFQLDQYWPGVTDRAWVSLIIYLLLFDAVDYFYHRAQHRFGWLWSLHAVHHSQRQMTIWSDDRNHLLDDMLRDVVVVFVSQLVGVPPAQFVAVVAITQLAQSFSHANLRLYFGAIGERLLVSPRFHRHHHSIAYDASSPGPAGGYNFAALFPIWDVLFRTARFGTNYGPTGIHDQLPEQGGRDYGRGFWSQQWLALKRMTGRERDPETAAPKPPARAGQV
;
A
#
# COMPACT_ATOMS: atom_id res chain seq x y z
N MET A 1 7.57 -21.85 18.10
CA MET A 1 7.27 -20.41 17.93
C MET A 1 8.00 -19.58 18.99
N ASP A 2 8.24 -20.13 20.15
CA ASP A 2 8.79 -19.38 21.31
C ASP A 2 10.19 -18.78 21.08
N THR A 3 11.07 -19.50 20.38
CA THR A 3 12.45 -19.05 20.17
C THR A 3 12.57 -17.82 19.27
N LEU A 4 11.81 -17.75 18.15
CA LEU A 4 11.87 -16.62 17.22
C LEU A 4 11.24 -15.35 17.83
N SER A 5 10.11 -15.47 18.51
CA SER A 5 9.50 -14.33 19.20
C SER A 5 10.36 -13.84 20.37
N GLN A 6 11.02 -14.76 21.08
CA GLN A 6 11.98 -14.41 22.11
C GLN A 6 13.17 -13.61 21.54
N TRP A 7 13.80 -14.12 20.47
CA TRP A 7 14.90 -13.41 19.80
C TRP A 7 14.49 -12.04 19.27
N PHE A 8 13.29 -11.93 18.70
CA PHE A 8 12.79 -10.65 18.25
C PHE A 8 12.61 -9.67 19.41
N GLY A 9 12.01 -10.12 20.52
CA GLY A 9 11.85 -9.30 21.73
C GLY A 9 13.20 -8.89 22.35
N GLU A 10 14.18 -9.80 22.41
CA GLU A 10 15.54 -9.47 22.88
C GLU A 10 16.23 -8.44 21.98
N CYS A 11 16.09 -8.55 20.65
CA CYS A 11 16.60 -7.56 19.71
C CYS A 11 15.91 -6.21 19.86
N GLN A 12 14.59 -6.18 20.02
CA GLN A 12 13.82 -4.97 20.26
C GLN A 12 14.25 -4.28 21.54
N GLN A 13 14.33 -5.03 22.64
CA GLN A 13 14.76 -4.51 23.94
C GLN A 13 16.18 -3.96 23.88
N TRP A 14 17.12 -4.72 23.29
CA TRP A 14 18.49 -4.27 23.14
C TRP A 14 18.61 -2.97 22.33
N LEU A 15 17.91 -2.88 21.20
CA LEU A 15 17.90 -1.69 20.35
C LEU A 15 17.29 -0.49 21.07
N PHE A 16 16.18 -0.72 21.77
CA PHE A 16 15.50 0.30 22.55
C PHE A 16 16.41 0.85 23.66
N GLU A 17 16.94 -0.03 24.53
CA GLU A 17 17.76 0.37 25.67
C GLU A 17 19.11 0.99 25.27
N THR A 18 19.69 0.53 24.14
CA THR A 18 21.01 0.99 23.71
C THR A 18 20.95 2.30 22.91
N LEU A 19 19.91 2.53 22.11
CA LEU A 19 19.86 3.66 21.18
C LEU A 19 18.66 4.59 21.44
N VAL A 20 17.44 4.04 21.52
CA VAL A 20 16.21 4.86 21.51
C VAL A 20 15.98 5.51 22.86
N GLN A 21 16.03 4.76 23.93
CA GLN A 21 15.81 5.26 25.29
C GLN A 21 16.82 6.34 25.69
N PRO A 22 18.14 6.18 25.49
CA PRO A 22 19.11 7.24 25.79
C PRO A 22 18.88 8.50 24.92
N ALA A 23 18.48 8.34 23.65
CA ALA A 23 18.16 9.47 22.78
C ALA A 23 16.93 10.24 23.28
N LEU A 24 15.87 9.54 23.69
CA LEU A 24 14.67 10.17 24.28
C LEU A 24 15.02 10.94 25.54
N PHE A 25 15.82 10.40 26.43
CA PHE A 25 16.26 11.11 27.64
C PHE A 25 17.11 12.34 27.30
N HIS A 26 18.04 12.21 26.37
CA HIS A 26 18.90 13.31 25.94
C HIS A 26 18.11 14.48 25.32
N LEU A 27 17.03 14.16 24.60
CA LEU A 27 16.14 15.12 23.95
C LEU A 27 15.06 15.66 24.90
N GLY A 28 14.97 15.18 26.14
CA GLY A 28 13.91 15.59 27.09
C GLY A 28 12.53 15.01 26.76
N LEU A 29 12.48 13.90 26.01
CA LEU A 29 11.26 13.24 25.50
C LEU A 29 10.93 11.98 26.31
N SER A 30 11.26 11.94 27.61
CA SER A 30 11.02 10.77 28.49
C SER A 30 9.55 10.36 28.63
N ASN A 31 8.62 11.26 28.38
CA ASN A 31 7.19 10.97 28.35
C ASN A 31 6.75 10.09 27.16
N PHE A 32 7.60 9.89 26.14
CA PHE A 32 7.35 9.03 24.98
C PHE A 32 8.11 7.69 25.04
N ILE A 33 8.45 7.18 26.24
CA ILE A 33 9.21 5.93 26.40
C ILE A 33 8.43 4.74 25.84
N GLU A 34 7.14 4.61 26.12
CA GLU A 34 6.29 3.51 25.63
C GLU A 34 6.16 3.59 24.10
N ASP A 35 5.86 4.77 23.58
CA ASP A 35 5.76 5.01 22.12
C ASP A 35 7.09 4.72 21.42
N GLY A 36 8.22 5.08 22.03
CA GLY A 36 9.55 4.78 21.53
C GLY A 36 9.86 3.29 21.50
N TYR A 37 9.36 2.54 22.48
CA TYR A 37 9.48 1.08 22.46
C TYR A 37 8.68 0.46 21.32
N ASP A 38 7.44 0.90 21.09
CA ASP A 38 6.60 0.45 19.98
C ASP A 38 7.18 0.88 18.63
N ALA A 39 7.70 2.10 18.51
CA ALA A 39 8.41 2.55 17.31
C ALA A 39 9.63 1.69 16.98
N THR A 40 10.33 1.18 18.01
CA THR A 40 11.44 0.26 17.83
C THR A 40 11.02 -1.09 17.24
N MET A 41 9.85 -1.59 17.62
CA MET A 41 9.25 -2.79 17.01
C MET A 41 9.00 -2.57 15.51
N TRP A 42 8.35 -1.46 15.14
CA TRP A 42 8.08 -1.13 13.74
C TRP A 42 9.35 -0.95 12.92
N LEU A 43 10.39 -0.32 13.49
CA LEU A 43 11.69 -0.20 12.85
C LEU A 43 12.33 -1.57 12.57
N LEU A 44 12.31 -2.49 13.55
CA LEU A 44 12.83 -3.85 13.36
C LEU A 44 12.06 -4.62 12.29
N VAL A 45 10.74 -4.56 12.30
CA VAL A 45 9.90 -5.16 11.25
C VAL A 45 10.28 -4.59 9.88
N GLY A 46 10.41 -3.28 9.76
CA GLY A 46 10.82 -2.63 8.51
C GLY A 46 12.21 -3.03 8.04
N LEU A 47 13.18 -3.13 8.94
CA LEU A 47 14.55 -3.60 8.62
C LEU A 47 14.54 -5.06 8.14
N LEU A 48 13.75 -5.94 8.77
CA LEU A 48 13.59 -7.32 8.32
C LEU A 48 12.92 -7.40 6.94
N GLN A 49 11.92 -6.58 6.70
CA GLN A 49 11.28 -6.49 5.38
C GLN A 49 12.27 -6.02 4.32
N ILE A 50 13.04 -4.95 4.57
CA ILE A 50 14.09 -4.48 3.64
C ILE A 50 15.13 -5.57 3.39
N ALA A 51 15.54 -6.30 4.43
CA ALA A 51 16.46 -7.42 4.26
C ALA A 51 15.88 -8.52 3.34
N LEU A 52 14.59 -8.87 3.49
CA LEU A 52 13.91 -9.82 2.61
C LEU A 52 13.79 -9.29 1.17
N LEU A 53 13.48 -8.01 0.99
CA LEU A 53 13.44 -7.38 -0.32
C LEU A 53 14.79 -7.45 -1.02
N VAL A 54 15.88 -7.16 -0.31
CA VAL A 54 17.25 -7.13 -0.88
C VAL A 54 17.81 -8.54 -1.08
N LEU A 55 17.67 -9.44 -0.09
CA LEU A 55 18.34 -10.72 -0.07
C LEU A 55 17.55 -11.84 -0.75
N VAL A 56 16.23 -11.73 -0.82
CA VAL A 56 15.37 -12.77 -1.39
C VAL A 56 14.68 -12.28 -2.66
N PHE A 57 13.83 -11.25 -2.57
CA PHE A 57 13.00 -10.82 -3.71
C PHE A 57 13.83 -10.13 -4.80
N GLY A 58 14.87 -9.38 -4.43
CA GLY A 58 15.77 -8.73 -5.37
C GLY A 58 16.52 -9.71 -6.28
N PRO A 59 17.20 -10.75 -5.76
CA PRO A 59 17.74 -11.82 -6.58
C PRO A 59 16.68 -12.57 -7.38
N LEU A 60 15.55 -12.90 -6.78
CA LEU A 60 14.48 -13.65 -7.45
C LEU A 60 13.95 -12.93 -8.69
N GLN A 61 13.66 -11.63 -8.63
CA GLN A 61 13.19 -10.87 -9.80
C GLN A 61 14.26 -10.73 -10.90
N ARG A 62 15.57 -10.86 -10.57
CA ARG A 62 16.65 -10.83 -11.56
C ARG A 62 16.82 -12.16 -12.30
N LEU A 63 16.36 -13.27 -11.74
CA LEU A 63 16.46 -14.59 -12.37
C LEU A 63 15.51 -14.72 -13.57
N ARG A 64 14.30 -14.18 -13.51
CA ARG A 64 13.29 -14.27 -14.57
C ARG A 64 12.54 -12.95 -14.75
N PRO A 65 13.23 -11.86 -15.13
CA PRO A 65 12.60 -10.55 -15.25
C PRO A 65 11.56 -10.52 -16.36
N VAL A 66 10.50 -9.73 -16.16
CA VAL A 66 9.51 -9.43 -17.20
C VAL A 66 10.14 -8.52 -18.26
N GLU A 67 10.87 -7.50 -17.80
CA GLU A 67 11.49 -6.49 -18.65
C GLU A 67 12.84 -6.04 -18.07
N PRO A 68 13.77 -5.53 -18.90
CA PRO A 68 15.00 -4.94 -18.40
C PRO A 68 14.71 -3.63 -17.68
N VAL A 69 15.31 -3.42 -16.51
CA VAL A 69 15.23 -2.16 -15.76
C VAL A 69 16.26 -1.18 -16.35
N THR A 70 15.78 -0.15 -17.02
CA THR A 70 16.60 0.89 -17.68
C THR A 70 16.56 2.23 -16.95
N ASP A 71 15.41 2.61 -16.39
CA ASP A 71 15.26 3.87 -15.64
C ASP A 71 15.61 3.70 -14.14
N ARG A 72 16.91 3.58 -13.89
CA ARG A 72 17.43 3.44 -12.52
C ARG A 72 17.10 4.62 -11.60
N ARG A 73 16.90 5.82 -12.20
CA ARG A 73 16.53 7.00 -11.41
C ARG A 73 15.13 6.84 -10.81
N GLN A 74 14.15 6.38 -11.58
CA GLN A 74 12.80 6.15 -11.08
C GLN A 74 12.78 5.04 -10.03
N ILE A 75 13.55 3.95 -10.23
CA ILE A 75 13.71 2.92 -9.21
C ILE A 75 14.35 3.49 -7.93
N GLY A 76 15.32 4.39 -8.04
CA GLY A 76 15.90 5.08 -6.86
C GLY A 76 14.88 5.94 -6.10
N ILE A 77 13.89 6.52 -6.80
CA ILE A 77 12.77 7.22 -6.14
C ILE A 77 11.85 6.21 -5.44
N ASP A 78 11.57 5.06 -6.05
CA ASP A 78 10.77 4.00 -5.41
C ASP A 78 11.46 3.48 -4.13
N VAL A 79 12.79 3.28 -4.18
CA VAL A 79 13.57 2.94 -2.97
C VAL A 79 13.42 4.01 -1.88
N LEU A 80 13.43 5.30 -2.24
CA LEU A 80 13.21 6.37 -1.27
C LEU A 80 11.83 6.26 -0.60
N TYR A 81 10.77 6.01 -1.38
CA TYR A 81 9.43 5.76 -0.83
C TYR A 81 9.44 4.59 0.14
N THR A 82 10.03 3.46 -0.27
CA THR A 82 10.15 2.28 0.59
C THR A 82 10.89 2.58 1.89
N LEU A 83 11.98 3.33 1.86
CA LEU A 83 12.72 3.70 3.07
C LEU A 83 11.89 4.62 3.99
N ILE A 84 11.14 5.59 3.44
CA ILE A 84 10.26 6.47 4.22
C ILE A 84 9.21 5.64 4.99
N HIS A 85 8.62 4.62 4.35
CA HIS A 85 7.60 3.79 4.98
C HIS A 85 8.19 2.73 5.92
N ARG A 86 9.15 1.94 5.45
CA ARG A 86 9.69 0.80 6.20
C ARG A 86 10.59 1.21 7.37
N LEU A 87 11.28 2.34 7.30
CA LEU A 87 12.05 2.86 8.43
C LEU A 87 11.23 3.71 9.42
N GLY A 88 9.91 3.75 9.25
CA GLY A 88 9.01 4.38 10.21
C GLY A 88 8.92 5.91 10.11
N VAL A 89 9.53 6.56 9.12
CA VAL A 89 9.45 8.04 8.98
C VAL A 89 8.00 8.48 8.76
N PHE A 90 7.27 7.77 7.91
CA PHE A 90 5.84 8.02 7.69
C PHE A 90 5.03 7.75 8.95
N ARG A 91 5.28 6.65 9.66
CA ARG A 91 4.64 6.30 10.93
C ARG A 91 4.87 7.37 12.00
N LEU A 92 6.09 7.91 12.08
CA LEU A 92 6.41 9.01 12.98
C LEU A 92 5.58 10.26 12.67
N ALA A 93 5.34 10.56 11.39
CA ALA A 93 4.46 11.67 11.00
C ALA A 93 3.00 11.43 11.43
N LEU A 94 2.48 10.20 11.31
CA LEU A 94 1.14 9.83 11.78
C LEU A 94 1.02 9.95 13.28
N PHE A 95 2.02 9.49 14.02
CA PHE A 95 2.08 9.60 15.48
C PHE A 95 1.84 11.05 15.99
N PHE A 96 2.42 12.04 15.32
CA PHE A 96 2.23 13.45 15.70
C PHE A 96 0.98 14.11 15.13
N THR A 97 0.28 13.47 14.19
CA THR A 97 -0.84 14.10 13.47
C THR A 97 -2.17 13.37 13.61
N VAL A 98 -2.18 12.08 13.36
CA VAL A 98 -3.41 11.25 13.26
C VAL A 98 -3.68 10.49 14.55
N ASP A 99 -2.65 9.89 15.16
CA ASP A 99 -2.83 9.06 16.35
C ASP A 99 -3.48 9.82 17.52
N PRO A 100 -3.10 11.08 17.87
CA PRO A 100 -3.76 11.83 18.92
C PRO A 100 -5.25 12.10 18.66
N LEU A 101 -5.64 12.19 17.40
CA LEU A 101 -7.05 12.32 17.01
C LEU A 101 -7.79 11.03 17.30
N TRP A 102 -7.21 9.88 16.96
CA TRP A 102 -7.79 8.57 17.24
C TRP A 102 -7.92 8.29 18.73
N ASP A 103 -6.91 8.60 19.52
CA ASP A 103 -6.92 8.46 20.97
C ASP A 103 -8.06 9.29 21.58
N SER A 104 -8.24 10.52 21.11
CA SER A 104 -9.34 11.38 21.55
C SER A 104 -10.71 10.81 21.17
N VAL A 105 -10.88 10.38 19.91
CA VAL A 105 -12.17 9.85 19.42
C VAL A 105 -12.55 8.55 20.12
N PHE A 106 -11.65 7.57 20.12
CA PHE A 106 -11.95 6.27 20.75
C PHE A 106 -11.97 6.35 22.26
N GLY A 107 -11.16 7.20 22.89
CA GLY A 107 -11.25 7.49 24.32
C GLY A 107 -12.63 8.02 24.69
N GLN A 108 -13.20 8.96 23.93
CA GLN A 108 -14.55 9.46 24.15
C GLN A 108 -15.63 8.40 23.89
N LEU A 109 -15.47 7.56 22.86
CA LEU A 109 -16.39 6.46 22.57
C LEU A 109 -16.40 5.45 23.72
N HIS A 110 -15.24 5.11 24.30
CA HIS A 110 -15.15 4.23 25.47
C HIS A 110 -15.86 4.84 26.71
N VAL A 111 -15.71 6.16 26.94
CA VAL A 111 -16.46 6.85 28.00
C VAL A 111 -17.96 6.74 27.77
N TRP A 112 -18.45 6.72 26.55
CA TRP A 112 -19.86 6.51 26.22
C TRP A 112 -20.30 5.04 26.23
N GLY A 113 -19.39 4.12 26.60
CA GLY A 113 -19.69 2.68 26.76
C GLY A 113 -19.46 1.86 25.48
N PHE A 114 -18.80 2.41 24.46
CA PHE A 114 -18.39 1.61 23.31
C PHE A 114 -17.31 0.62 23.72
N ALA A 115 -17.50 -0.66 23.35
CA ALA A 115 -16.50 -1.71 23.47
C ALA A 115 -16.22 -2.31 22.10
N PRO A 116 -14.93 -2.50 21.71
CA PRO A 116 -14.56 -3.20 20.49
C PRO A 116 -15.12 -4.61 20.44
N PHE A 117 -15.29 -5.15 19.25
CA PHE A 117 -15.87 -6.48 19.03
C PHE A 117 -15.03 -7.64 19.60
N GLN A 118 -13.70 -7.52 19.68
CA GLN A 118 -12.76 -8.53 20.17
C GLN A 118 -12.95 -9.91 19.52
N LEU A 119 -12.63 -10.00 18.23
CA LEU A 119 -12.82 -11.20 17.41
C LEU A 119 -12.20 -12.47 18.02
N ASP A 120 -11.02 -12.36 18.61
CA ASP A 120 -10.28 -13.45 19.26
C ASP A 120 -11.03 -14.08 20.44
N GLN A 121 -11.98 -13.38 21.04
CA GLN A 121 -12.81 -13.87 22.15
C GLN A 121 -14.20 -14.35 21.68
N TYR A 122 -14.58 -14.12 20.43
CA TYR A 122 -15.93 -14.37 19.94
C TYR A 122 -16.32 -15.86 19.93
N TRP A 123 -15.39 -16.73 19.56
CA TRP A 123 -15.61 -18.18 19.51
C TRP A 123 -14.48 -18.92 20.23
N PRO A 124 -14.61 -19.15 21.55
CA PRO A 124 -13.59 -19.85 22.34
C PRO A 124 -13.25 -21.23 21.77
N GLY A 125 -11.94 -21.56 21.73
CA GLY A 125 -11.41 -22.77 21.14
C GLY A 125 -11.18 -22.69 19.61
N VAL A 126 -11.64 -21.64 18.97
CA VAL A 126 -11.45 -21.41 17.51
C VAL A 126 -10.77 -20.06 17.26
N THR A 127 -11.42 -18.93 17.58
CA THR A 127 -10.89 -17.58 17.28
C THR A 127 -9.85 -17.09 18.28
N ASP A 128 -9.72 -17.73 19.44
CA ASP A 128 -8.64 -17.54 20.41
C ASP A 128 -7.30 -18.19 19.97
N ARG A 129 -7.32 -19.02 18.92
CA ARG A 129 -6.09 -19.54 18.32
C ARG A 129 -5.47 -18.49 17.43
N ALA A 130 -4.28 -18.01 17.79
CA ALA A 130 -3.60 -16.90 17.13
C ALA A 130 -3.51 -16.99 15.59
N TRP A 131 -3.32 -18.21 15.03
CA TRP A 131 -3.26 -18.40 13.59
C TRP A 131 -4.65 -18.30 12.92
N VAL A 132 -5.74 -18.68 13.61
CA VAL A 132 -7.12 -18.57 13.09
C VAL A 132 -7.52 -17.10 13.04
N SER A 133 -7.36 -16.38 14.16
CA SER A 133 -7.67 -14.95 14.21
C SER A 133 -6.81 -14.16 13.22
N LEU A 134 -5.52 -14.51 13.07
CA LEU A 134 -4.65 -13.87 12.07
C LEU A 134 -5.17 -14.04 10.63
N ILE A 135 -5.62 -15.23 10.24
CA ILE A 135 -6.20 -15.45 8.91
C ILE A 135 -7.47 -14.63 8.72
N ILE A 136 -8.33 -14.58 9.74
CA ILE A 136 -9.56 -13.79 9.68
C ILE A 136 -9.23 -12.29 9.57
N TYR A 137 -8.26 -11.79 10.33
CA TYR A 137 -7.82 -10.39 10.22
C TYR A 137 -7.18 -10.09 8.86
N LEU A 138 -6.36 -11.01 8.31
CA LEU A 138 -5.83 -10.86 6.95
C LEU A 138 -6.95 -10.77 5.92
N LEU A 139 -7.97 -11.62 6.00
CA LEU A 139 -9.12 -11.54 5.10
C LEU A 139 -9.90 -10.24 5.27
N LEU A 140 -10.14 -9.81 6.52
CA LEU A 140 -10.87 -8.58 6.81
C LEU A 140 -10.13 -7.35 6.25
N PHE A 141 -8.84 -7.21 6.56
CA PHE A 141 -8.06 -6.04 6.10
C PHE A 141 -7.79 -6.06 4.61
N ASP A 142 -7.65 -7.24 4.00
CA ASP A 142 -7.60 -7.34 2.55
C ASP A 142 -8.93 -6.93 1.88
N ALA A 143 -10.08 -7.21 2.53
CA ALA A 143 -11.37 -6.65 2.06
C ALA A 143 -11.41 -5.12 2.18
N VAL A 144 -10.90 -4.56 3.28
CA VAL A 144 -10.81 -3.09 3.47
C VAL A 144 -9.94 -2.48 2.37
N ASP A 145 -8.76 -3.06 2.15
CA ASP A 145 -7.83 -2.63 1.09
C ASP A 145 -8.46 -2.75 -0.30
N TYR A 146 -9.16 -3.84 -0.59
CA TYR A 146 -9.89 -4.02 -1.84
C TYR A 146 -10.89 -2.90 -2.09
N PHE A 147 -11.74 -2.56 -1.10
CA PHE A 147 -12.73 -1.50 -1.26
C PHE A 147 -12.10 -0.12 -1.36
N TYR A 148 -11.05 0.14 -0.57
CA TYR A 148 -10.33 1.40 -0.63
C TYR A 148 -9.64 1.57 -2.00
N HIS A 149 -8.93 0.56 -2.48
CA HIS A 149 -8.24 0.54 -3.77
C HIS A 149 -9.22 0.70 -4.94
N ARG A 150 -10.36 0.00 -4.88
CA ARG A 150 -11.43 0.19 -5.85
C ARG A 150 -12.01 1.62 -5.83
N ALA A 151 -12.12 2.23 -4.65
CA ALA A 151 -12.53 3.62 -4.51
C ALA A 151 -11.51 4.59 -5.12
N GLN A 152 -10.20 4.34 -4.96
CA GLN A 152 -9.14 5.11 -5.60
C GLN A 152 -9.28 5.15 -7.12
N HIS A 153 -9.65 4.04 -7.75
CA HIS A 153 -9.92 3.97 -9.19
C HIS A 153 -11.27 4.55 -9.59
N ARG A 154 -12.25 4.58 -8.70
CA ARG A 154 -13.62 5.04 -8.98
C ARG A 154 -13.80 6.54 -8.84
N PHE A 155 -13.13 7.18 -7.87
CA PHE A 155 -13.29 8.59 -7.54
C PHE A 155 -12.10 9.41 -8.04
N GLY A 156 -12.37 10.42 -8.89
CA GLY A 156 -11.32 11.20 -9.56
C GLY A 156 -10.35 11.92 -8.62
N TRP A 157 -10.80 12.36 -7.44
CA TRP A 157 -9.95 13.01 -6.46
C TRP A 157 -8.99 12.00 -5.78
N LEU A 158 -9.45 10.78 -5.48
CA LEU A 158 -8.60 9.70 -4.99
C LEU A 158 -7.65 9.21 -6.08
N TRP A 159 -8.16 9.05 -7.32
CA TRP A 159 -7.30 8.69 -8.45
C TRP A 159 -6.16 9.69 -8.64
N SER A 160 -6.42 10.99 -8.46
CA SER A 160 -5.37 12.00 -8.59
C SER A 160 -4.17 11.75 -7.66
N LEU A 161 -4.41 11.19 -6.48
CA LEU A 161 -3.38 10.79 -5.52
C LEU A 161 -2.78 9.43 -5.90
N HIS A 162 -3.63 8.44 -6.15
CA HIS A 162 -3.25 7.06 -6.46
C HIS A 162 -2.53 6.91 -7.81
N ALA A 163 -2.72 7.85 -8.73
CA ALA A 163 -2.00 7.90 -9.99
C ALA A 163 -0.46 8.00 -9.83
N VAL A 164 0.04 8.47 -8.69
CA VAL A 164 1.48 8.42 -8.37
C VAL A 164 1.96 6.97 -8.38
N HIS A 165 1.21 6.06 -7.76
CA HIS A 165 1.47 4.63 -7.71
C HIS A 165 1.47 4.01 -9.11
N HIS A 166 0.43 4.25 -9.89
CA HIS A 166 0.31 3.73 -11.25
C HIS A 166 1.27 4.35 -12.27
N SER A 167 1.87 5.50 -11.96
CA SER A 167 2.77 6.19 -12.92
C SER A 167 4.10 5.48 -13.17
N GLN A 168 4.42 4.41 -12.40
CA GLN A 168 5.66 3.65 -12.59
C GLN A 168 5.61 2.80 -13.87
N ARG A 169 6.53 3.11 -14.80
CA ARG A 169 6.62 2.44 -16.11
C ARG A 169 7.43 1.12 -16.06
N GLN A 170 8.23 0.93 -15.02
CA GLN A 170 9.05 -0.26 -14.81
C GLN A 170 8.88 -0.76 -13.37
N MET A 171 7.87 -1.56 -13.13
CA MET A 171 7.57 -2.12 -11.81
C MET A 171 8.70 -2.99 -11.30
N THR A 172 9.01 -2.83 -10.01
CA THR A 172 9.95 -3.67 -9.25
C THR A 172 9.42 -3.87 -7.83
N ILE A 173 10.08 -4.71 -7.03
CA ILE A 173 9.76 -4.90 -5.60
C ILE A 173 9.74 -3.60 -4.77
N TRP A 174 10.26 -2.50 -5.31
CA TRP A 174 10.29 -1.20 -4.65
C TRP A 174 9.09 -0.32 -5.01
N SER A 175 8.29 -0.72 -5.99
CA SER A 175 7.22 0.14 -6.55
C SER A 175 5.95 0.17 -5.68
N ASP A 176 5.81 -0.77 -4.74
CA ASP A 176 4.67 -0.89 -3.82
C ASP A 176 4.45 0.39 -3.00
N ASP A 177 5.49 0.86 -2.33
CA ASP A 177 5.43 2.02 -1.45
C ASP A 177 5.44 3.38 -2.21
N ARG A 178 5.47 3.39 -3.56
CA ARG A 178 5.39 4.60 -4.38
C ARG A 178 3.99 5.18 -4.38
N ASN A 179 3.63 5.87 -3.32
CA ASN A 179 2.30 6.43 -3.11
C ASN A 179 2.35 7.94 -2.81
N HIS A 180 1.21 8.59 -2.95
CA HIS A 180 1.06 9.93 -2.40
C HIS A 180 0.86 9.86 -0.89
N LEU A 181 1.63 10.62 -0.11
CA LEU A 181 1.57 10.56 1.37
C LEU A 181 0.18 10.83 1.94
N LEU A 182 -0.62 11.70 1.30
CA LEU A 182 -2.01 11.93 1.70
C LEU A 182 -2.89 10.70 1.40
N ASP A 183 -2.64 9.96 0.34
CA ASP A 183 -3.36 8.73 0.03
C ASP A 183 -3.08 7.65 1.09
N ASP A 184 -1.79 7.47 1.43
CA ASP A 184 -1.38 6.56 2.49
C ASP A 184 -1.98 6.95 3.85
N MET A 185 -2.02 8.24 4.17
CA MET A 185 -2.64 8.73 5.39
C MET A 185 -4.15 8.43 5.42
N LEU A 186 -4.87 8.65 4.31
CA LEU A 186 -6.30 8.34 4.22
C LEU A 186 -6.57 6.85 4.35
N ARG A 187 -5.72 6.01 3.74
CA ARG A 187 -5.80 4.55 3.89
C ARG A 187 -5.54 4.15 5.34
N ASP A 188 -4.50 4.69 5.97
CA ASP A 188 -4.16 4.39 7.36
C ASP A 188 -5.32 4.77 8.30
N VAL A 189 -5.94 5.93 8.10
CA VAL A 189 -7.14 6.36 8.85
C VAL A 189 -8.24 5.31 8.76
N VAL A 190 -8.53 4.75 7.59
CA VAL A 190 -9.55 3.71 7.43
C VAL A 190 -9.14 2.40 8.11
N VAL A 191 -7.89 1.97 7.93
CA VAL A 191 -7.35 0.72 8.50
C VAL A 191 -7.34 0.78 10.03
N VAL A 192 -6.85 1.87 10.62
CA VAL A 192 -6.84 2.06 12.07
C VAL A 192 -8.26 2.12 12.62
N PHE A 193 -9.17 2.86 11.97
CA PHE A 193 -10.58 2.90 12.38
C PHE A 193 -11.20 1.50 12.44
N VAL A 194 -11.03 0.69 11.39
CA VAL A 194 -11.54 -0.68 11.37
C VAL A 194 -10.88 -1.55 12.44
N SER A 195 -9.55 -1.41 12.65
CA SER A 195 -8.83 -2.18 13.66
C SER A 195 -9.35 -1.90 15.08
N GLN A 196 -9.64 -0.65 15.38
CA GLN A 196 -10.21 -0.23 16.66
C GLN A 196 -11.65 -0.73 16.86
N LEU A 197 -12.47 -0.72 15.80
CA LEU A 197 -13.83 -1.27 15.86
C LEU A 197 -13.85 -2.77 16.15
N VAL A 198 -12.91 -3.50 15.52
CA VAL A 198 -12.85 -4.97 15.64
C VAL A 198 -12.04 -5.40 16.87
N GLY A 199 -11.26 -4.51 17.47
CA GLY A 199 -10.44 -4.79 18.64
C GLY A 199 -9.28 -5.73 18.31
N VAL A 200 -8.52 -5.42 17.26
CA VAL A 200 -7.37 -6.24 16.83
C VAL A 200 -6.24 -6.12 17.84
N PRO A 201 -5.72 -7.23 18.40
CA PRO A 201 -4.57 -7.18 19.29
C PRO A 201 -3.35 -6.57 18.61
N PRO A 202 -2.56 -5.69 19.28
CA PRO A 202 -1.44 -4.97 18.65
C PRO A 202 -0.44 -5.87 17.92
N ALA A 203 -0.04 -7.00 18.50
CA ALA A 203 0.88 -7.94 17.87
C ALA A 203 0.30 -8.57 16.58
N GLN A 204 -1.00 -8.85 16.55
CA GLN A 204 -1.67 -9.34 15.35
C GLN A 204 -1.81 -8.25 14.29
N PHE A 205 -2.08 -7.01 14.68
CA PHE A 205 -2.11 -5.88 13.77
C PHE A 205 -0.76 -5.69 13.06
N VAL A 206 0.34 -5.72 13.83
CA VAL A 206 1.70 -5.67 13.25
C VAL A 206 1.95 -6.83 12.29
N ALA A 207 1.54 -8.04 12.63
CA ALA A 207 1.69 -9.21 11.77
C ALA A 207 0.88 -9.08 10.46
N VAL A 208 -0.37 -8.62 10.54
CA VAL A 208 -1.23 -8.35 9.38
C VAL A 208 -0.57 -7.33 8.46
N VAL A 209 -0.16 -6.18 9.00
CA VAL A 209 0.49 -5.12 8.22
C VAL A 209 1.78 -5.64 7.58
N ALA A 210 2.64 -6.34 8.34
CA ALA A 210 3.91 -6.86 7.82
C ALA A 210 3.73 -7.88 6.69
N ILE A 211 2.78 -8.81 6.84
CA ILE A 211 2.47 -9.82 5.81
C ILE A 211 1.91 -9.16 4.56
N THR A 212 0.94 -8.26 4.72
CA THR A 212 0.31 -7.55 3.59
C THR A 212 1.34 -6.73 2.81
N GLN A 213 2.18 -5.96 3.49
CA GLN A 213 3.22 -5.17 2.87
C GLN A 213 4.25 -6.02 2.11
N LEU A 214 4.70 -7.15 2.66
CA LEU A 214 5.62 -8.06 1.96
C LEU A 214 4.98 -8.69 0.73
N ALA A 215 3.72 -9.08 0.82
CA ALA A 215 3.00 -9.67 -0.29
C ALA A 215 2.76 -8.64 -1.40
N GLN A 216 2.45 -7.40 -1.08
CA GLN A 216 2.31 -6.30 -2.04
C GLN A 216 3.65 -5.98 -2.72
N SER A 217 4.75 -5.86 -1.97
CA SER A 217 6.08 -5.69 -2.58
C SER A 217 6.45 -6.86 -3.50
N PHE A 218 6.08 -8.10 -3.13
CA PHE A 218 6.29 -9.27 -3.97
C PHE A 218 5.40 -9.26 -5.22
N SER A 219 4.14 -8.85 -5.11
CA SER A 219 3.23 -8.76 -6.26
C SER A 219 3.66 -7.69 -7.28
N HIS A 220 4.38 -6.65 -6.84
CA HIS A 220 4.99 -5.65 -7.71
C HIS A 220 6.31 -6.11 -8.35
N ALA A 221 6.86 -7.26 -7.97
CA ALA A 221 8.15 -7.73 -8.47
C ALA A 221 8.18 -7.80 -10.02
N ASN A 222 9.30 -7.35 -10.60
CA ASN A 222 9.62 -7.54 -12.00
C ASN A 222 9.95 -9.02 -12.29
N LEU A 223 8.97 -9.90 -12.13
CA LEU A 223 9.17 -11.34 -12.11
C LEU A 223 8.13 -12.07 -12.98
N ARG A 224 8.60 -12.91 -13.92
CA ARG A 224 7.74 -13.82 -14.69
C ARG A 224 7.31 -14.99 -13.81
N LEU A 225 6.34 -14.75 -12.95
CA LEU A 225 5.79 -15.75 -12.06
C LEU A 225 4.27 -15.66 -12.02
N TYR A 226 3.63 -16.82 -12.05
CA TYR A 226 2.22 -16.99 -11.72
C TYR A 226 2.04 -18.29 -10.93
N PHE A 227 0.97 -18.37 -10.18
CA PHE A 227 0.77 -19.48 -9.23
C PHE A 227 -0.06 -20.63 -9.81
N GLY A 228 -0.25 -20.69 -11.14
CA GLY A 228 -1.12 -21.69 -11.77
C GLY A 228 -2.61 -21.32 -11.65
N ALA A 229 -3.47 -22.14 -12.28
CA ALA A 229 -4.90 -21.84 -12.35
C ALA A 229 -5.61 -21.77 -10.98
N ILE A 230 -5.15 -22.56 -10.01
CA ILE A 230 -5.72 -22.59 -8.65
C ILE A 230 -5.05 -21.48 -7.81
N GLY A 231 -3.73 -21.42 -7.79
CA GLY A 231 -3.00 -20.46 -6.95
C GLY A 231 -3.32 -18.99 -7.25
N GLU A 232 -3.55 -18.64 -8.53
CA GLU A 232 -4.00 -17.30 -8.95
C GLU A 232 -5.39 -16.90 -8.39
N ARG A 233 -6.17 -17.85 -7.90
CA ARG A 233 -7.46 -17.59 -7.23
C ARG A 233 -7.35 -17.55 -5.72
N LEU A 234 -6.20 -17.98 -5.18
CA LEU A 234 -5.95 -18.02 -3.74
C LEU A 234 -5.08 -16.84 -3.29
N LEU A 235 -4.05 -16.49 -4.08
CA LEU A 235 -3.09 -15.45 -3.73
C LEU A 235 -2.80 -14.55 -4.94
N VAL A 236 -2.61 -13.26 -4.69
CA VAL A 236 -2.20 -12.29 -5.70
C VAL A 236 -0.76 -12.57 -6.12
N SER A 237 -0.57 -12.88 -7.41
CA SER A 237 0.75 -13.11 -8.00
C SER A 237 1.31 -11.84 -8.65
N PRO A 238 2.63 -11.81 -8.96
CA PRO A 238 3.23 -10.73 -9.76
C PRO A 238 2.53 -10.53 -11.11
N ARG A 239 2.07 -11.62 -11.76
CA ARG A 239 1.33 -11.52 -13.01
C ARG A 239 -0.06 -10.90 -12.82
N PHE A 240 -0.82 -11.35 -11.82
CA PHE A 240 -2.17 -10.85 -11.52
C PHE A 240 -2.15 -9.36 -11.22
N HIS A 241 -1.22 -8.91 -10.38
CA HIS A 241 -1.09 -7.50 -10.00
C HIS A 241 -0.51 -6.64 -11.14
N ARG A 242 0.42 -7.18 -11.95
CA ARG A 242 0.93 -6.47 -13.14
C ARG A 242 -0.18 -6.18 -14.16
N HIS A 243 -1.20 -7.02 -14.26
CA HIS A 243 -2.38 -6.72 -15.08
C HIS A 243 -3.13 -5.51 -14.55
N HIS A 244 -3.24 -5.35 -13.23
CA HIS A 244 -3.82 -4.17 -12.60
C HIS A 244 -3.09 -2.88 -13.00
N HIS A 245 -1.75 -2.91 -13.04
CA HIS A 245 -0.90 -1.80 -13.47
C HIS A 245 -0.75 -1.66 -14.98
N SER A 246 -1.54 -2.37 -15.78
CA SER A 246 -1.43 -2.31 -17.24
C SER A 246 -1.67 -0.90 -17.77
N ILE A 247 -0.77 -0.44 -18.67
CA ILE A 247 -0.93 0.84 -19.36
C ILE A 247 -2.10 0.83 -20.36
N ALA A 248 -2.62 -0.35 -20.71
CA ALA A 248 -3.76 -0.49 -21.60
C ALA A 248 -5.04 -0.01 -20.88
N TYR A 249 -5.69 1.00 -21.45
CA TYR A 249 -6.96 1.49 -20.92
C TYR A 249 -8.10 0.47 -21.15
N ASP A 250 -8.86 0.17 -20.10
CA ASP A 250 -10.07 -0.65 -20.19
C ASP A 250 -11.34 0.23 -20.05
N ALA A 251 -11.90 0.61 -21.16
CA ALA A 251 -13.12 1.41 -21.22
C ALA A 251 -14.37 0.70 -20.63
N SER A 252 -14.31 -0.61 -20.38
CA SER A 252 -15.42 -1.37 -19.79
C SER A 252 -15.51 -1.23 -18.26
N SER A 253 -14.47 -0.71 -17.62
CA SER A 253 -14.42 -0.52 -16.16
C SER A 253 -14.86 0.90 -15.78
N PRO A 254 -15.74 1.05 -14.78
CA PRO A 254 -16.21 2.37 -14.35
C PRO A 254 -15.13 3.13 -13.57
N GLY A 255 -15.03 4.44 -13.82
CA GLY A 255 -14.12 5.35 -13.13
C GLY A 255 -13.12 6.04 -14.05
N PRO A 256 -12.37 7.05 -13.55
CA PRO A 256 -11.48 7.87 -14.37
C PRO A 256 -10.29 7.09 -14.96
N ALA A 257 -9.87 6.03 -14.29
CA ALA A 257 -8.77 5.18 -14.73
C ALA A 257 -9.24 3.80 -15.23
N GLY A 258 -10.50 3.44 -14.99
CA GLY A 258 -10.94 2.06 -15.12
C GLY A 258 -10.27 1.19 -14.04
N GLY A 259 -10.16 -0.10 -14.29
CA GLY A 259 -9.35 -0.99 -13.45
C GLY A 259 -10.04 -2.31 -13.10
N TYR A 260 -9.21 -3.25 -12.72
CA TYR A 260 -9.55 -4.60 -12.29
C TYR A 260 -8.41 -5.13 -11.42
N ASN A 261 -8.60 -6.27 -10.73
CA ASN A 261 -7.59 -6.88 -9.86
C ASN A 261 -7.15 -5.96 -8.71
N PHE A 262 -8.11 -5.51 -7.90
CA PHE A 262 -7.88 -4.55 -6.80
C PHE A 262 -7.39 -5.20 -5.51
N ALA A 263 -7.51 -6.52 -5.33
CA ALA A 263 -7.09 -7.22 -4.12
C ALA A 263 -5.57 -7.13 -3.92
N ALA A 264 -5.16 -7.00 -2.64
CA ALA A 264 -3.75 -6.94 -2.25
C ALA A 264 -3.17 -8.34 -1.97
N LEU A 265 -3.93 -9.23 -1.30
CA LEU A 265 -3.53 -10.58 -0.91
C LEU A 265 -4.36 -11.67 -1.60
N PHE A 266 -5.70 -11.57 -1.51
CA PHE A 266 -6.62 -12.64 -1.87
C PHE A 266 -7.54 -12.23 -3.02
N PRO A 267 -7.35 -12.76 -4.24
CA PRO A 267 -8.18 -12.46 -5.40
C PRO A 267 -9.66 -12.80 -5.22
N ILE A 268 -10.05 -13.42 -4.11
CA ILE A 268 -11.43 -13.76 -3.80
C ILE A 268 -12.37 -12.57 -3.86
N TRP A 269 -11.90 -11.40 -3.44
CA TRP A 269 -12.69 -10.16 -3.49
C TRP A 269 -12.95 -9.74 -4.93
N ASP A 270 -11.93 -9.80 -5.79
CA ASP A 270 -12.08 -9.53 -7.22
C ASP A 270 -13.02 -10.53 -7.90
N VAL A 271 -12.95 -11.81 -7.52
CA VAL A 271 -13.86 -12.85 -8.03
C VAL A 271 -15.29 -12.56 -7.57
N LEU A 272 -15.49 -12.29 -6.29
CA LEU A 272 -16.81 -12.05 -5.69
C LEU A 272 -17.48 -10.80 -6.30
N PHE A 273 -16.73 -9.73 -6.50
CA PHE A 273 -17.22 -8.47 -7.03
C PHE A 273 -17.04 -8.32 -8.56
N ARG A 274 -16.65 -9.41 -9.25
CA ARG A 274 -16.51 -9.50 -10.71
C ARG A 274 -15.52 -8.51 -11.31
N THR A 275 -14.46 -8.21 -10.58
CA THR A 275 -13.33 -7.37 -11.03
C THR A 275 -12.08 -8.20 -11.34
N ALA A 276 -12.11 -9.53 -11.18
CA ALA A 276 -10.98 -10.39 -11.49
C ALA A 276 -10.73 -10.54 -13.00
N ARG A 277 -9.48 -10.35 -13.43
CA ARG A 277 -8.98 -10.60 -14.78
C ARG A 277 -7.74 -11.50 -14.73
N PHE A 278 -7.90 -12.74 -15.14
CA PHE A 278 -6.82 -13.74 -15.17
C PHE A 278 -6.16 -13.78 -16.56
N GLY A 279 -5.40 -12.75 -16.90
CA GLY A 279 -4.66 -12.70 -18.16
C GLY A 279 -3.42 -13.61 -18.17
N THR A 280 -2.89 -13.91 -19.36
CA THR A 280 -1.73 -14.80 -19.54
C THR A 280 -0.45 -14.07 -19.92
N ASN A 281 -0.53 -12.81 -20.29
CA ASN A 281 0.59 -11.99 -20.78
C ASN A 281 1.16 -11.10 -19.66
N TYR A 282 2.35 -10.54 -19.93
CA TYR A 282 3.02 -9.56 -19.08
C TYR A 282 3.15 -8.26 -19.91
N GLY A 283 2.11 -7.43 -19.88
CA GLY A 283 2.09 -6.17 -20.60
C GLY A 283 2.95 -5.07 -19.95
N PRO A 284 3.18 -3.96 -20.67
CA PRO A 284 3.80 -2.77 -20.09
C PRO A 284 2.92 -2.14 -19.03
N THR A 285 3.55 -1.49 -18.03
CA THR A 285 2.89 -0.81 -16.91
C THR A 285 2.88 0.70 -17.09
N GLY A 286 2.04 1.40 -16.33
CA GLY A 286 1.90 2.84 -16.36
C GLY A 286 0.45 3.30 -16.53
N ILE A 287 0.26 4.59 -16.77
CA ILE A 287 -1.04 5.20 -17.03
C ILE A 287 -1.17 5.49 -18.52
N HIS A 288 -2.32 5.26 -19.10
CA HIS A 288 -2.57 5.38 -20.55
C HIS A 288 -2.19 6.76 -21.10
N ASP A 289 -2.49 7.85 -20.38
CA ASP A 289 -2.19 9.22 -20.81
C ASP A 289 -0.68 9.60 -20.74
N GLN A 290 0.18 8.73 -20.17
CA GLN A 290 1.64 8.88 -20.28
C GLN A 290 2.17 8.55 -21.68
N LEU A 291 1.39 7.87 -22.51
CA LEU A 291 1.79 7.58 -23.88
C LEU A 291 1.83 8.87 -24.71
N PRO A 292 2.85 9.09 -25.55
CA PRO A 292 2.97 10.31 -26.37
C PRO A 292 1.74 10.56 -27.22
N GLU A 293 1.14 9.51 -27.80
CA GLU A 293 -0.07 9.54 -28.62
C GLU A 293 -1.34 9.85 -27.80
N GLN A 294 -1.28 9.77 -26.48
CA GLN A 294 -2.37 10.04 -25.54
C GLN A 294 -2.15 11.31 -24.69
N GLY A 295 -1.22 12.17 -25.14
CA GLY A 295 -0.93 13.46 -24.51
C GLY A 295 0.40 13.54 -23.77
N GLY A 296 1.06 12.42 -23.48
CA GLY A 296 2.39 12.39 -22.85
C GLY A 296 2.43 13.01 -21.45
N ARG A 297 1.38 12.78 -20.65
CA ARG A 297 1.21 13.45 -19.34
C ARG A 297 2.37 13.16 -18.40
N ASP A 298 2.92 14.19 -17.76
CA ASP A 298 4.00 14.08 -16.78
C ASP A 298 3.43 13.84 -15.38
N TYR A 299 3.88 12.78 -14.71
CA TYR A 299 3.54 12.44 -13.31
C TYR A 299 4.66 12.80 -12.32
N GLY A 300 5.69 13.52 -12.79
CA GLY A 300 6.84 13.94 -11.99
C GLY A 300 7.98 12.91 -11.98
N ARG A 301 9.21 13.44 -11.97
CA ARG A 301 10.43 12.64 -12.03
C ARG A 301 11.17 12.55 -10.68
N GLY A 302 10.58 13.05 -9.61
CA GLY A 302 11.15 13.03 -8.27
C GLY A 302 10.07 13.04 -7.21
N PHE A 303 10.41 12.66 -5.98
CA PHE A 303 9.50 12.53 -4.87
C PHE A 303 8.57 13.77 -4.72
N TRP A 304 9.15 14.95 -4.52
CA TRP A 304 8.34 16.16 -4.31
C TRP A 304 7.52 16.59 -5.52
N SER A 305 8.05 16.39 -6.75
CA SER A 305 7.28 16.71 -7.96
C SER A 305 6.07 15.81 -8.12
N GLN A 306 6.17 14.53 -7.76
CA GLN A 306 5.05 13.59 -7.77
C GLN A 306 3.98 13.97 -6.76
N GLN A 307 4.37 14.26 -5.51
CA GLN A 307 3.46 14.73 -4.47
C GLN A 307 2.74 16.03 -4.89
N TRP A 308 3.46 17.00 -5.39
CA TRP A 308 2.91 18.29 -5.77
C TRP A 308 1.97 18.22 -6.98
N LEU A 309 2.33 17.47 -8.02
CA LEU A 309 1.50 17.31 -9.21
C LEU A 309 0.17 16.59 -8.89
N ALA A 310 0.22 15.58 -8.04
CA ALA A 310 -0.99 14.88 -7.59
C ALA A 310 -1.96 15.83 -6.85
N LEU A 311 -1.45 16.66 -5.93
CA LEU A 311 -2.27 17.67 -5.24
C LEU A 311 -2.88 18.71 -6.21
N LYS A 312 -2.11 19.15 -7.21
CA LYS A 312 -2.63 20.06 -8.24
C LYS A 312 -3.79 19.44 -9.02
N ARG A 313 -3.68 18.15 -9.36
CA ARG A 313 -4.74 17.39 -10.03
C ARG A 313 -5.96 17.23 -9.15
N MET A 314 -5.77 16.82 -7.92
CA MET A 314 -6.84 16.66 -6.95
C MET A 314 -7.64 17.96 -6.77
N THR A 315 -6.96 19.11 -6.79
CA THR A 315 -7.59 20.44 -6.64
C THR A 315 -8.05 21.07 -7.95
N GLY A 316 -7.96 20.38 -9.09
CA GLY A 316 -8.34 20.88 -10.41
C GLY A 316 -7.45 22.00 -10.97
N ARG A 317 -6.28 22.25 -10.35
CA ARG A 317 -5.33 23.29 -10.79
C ARG A 317 -4.45 22.83 -11.96
N GLU A 318 -4.40 21.55 -12.24
CA GLU A 318 -3.81 20.98 -13.45
C GLU A 318 -4.93 20.37 -14.31
N ARG A 319 -5.19 20.93 -15.47
CA ARG A 319 -6.24 20.46 -16.39
C ARG A 319 -5.75 19.21 -17.11
N ASP A 320 -6.70 18.32 -17.42
CA ASP A 320 -6.42 17.18 -18.30
C ASP A 320 -6.03 17.66 -19.70
N PRO A 321 -5.03 17.03 -20.34
CA PRO A 321 -4.65 17.36 -21.71
C PRO A 321 -5.83 17.28 -22.71
N GLU A 322 -6.78 16.35 -22.50
CA GLU A 322 -8.01 16.24 -23.31
C GLU A 322 -8.94 17.46 -23.20
N THR A 323 -8.96 18.13 -22.05
CA THR A 323 -9.76 19.37 -21.88
C THR A 323 -9.06 20.61 -22.44
N ALA A 324 -7.74 20.51 -22.71
CA ALA A 324 -6.93 21.56 -23.31
C ALA A 324 -6.83 21.47 -24.85
N ALA A 325 -7.22 20.35 -25.45
CA ALA A 325 -7.27 20.23 -26.92
C ALA A 325 -8.32 21.20 -27.48
N PRO A 326 -7.98 22.03 -28.47
CA PRO A 326 -8.97 22.88 -29.11
C PRO A 326 -10.09 22.02 -29.71
N LYS A 327 -11.34 22.36 -29.39
CA LYS A 327 -12.50 21.74 -30.05
C LYS A 327 -12.26 21.71 -31.57
N PRO A 328 -12.41 20.56 -32.24
CA PRO A 328 -12.30 20.52 -33.69
C PRO A 328 -13.25 21.57 -34.28
N PRO A 329 -12.84 22.30 -35.33
CA PRO A 329 -13.67 23.31 -35.94
C PRO A 329 -15.03 22.67 -36.32
N ALA A 330 -16.12 23.33 -35.95
CA ALA A 330 -17.46 22.91 -36.31
C ALA A 330 -17.47 22.62 -37.82
N ARG A 331 -17.87 21.44 -38.23
CA ARG A 331 -18.01 21.08 -39.64
C ARG A 331 -18.85 22.15 -40.31
N ALA A 332 -18.22 22.91 -41.19
CA ALA A 332 -18.95 23.83 -42.06
C ALA A 332 -20.02 23.04 -42.80
N GLY A 333 -21.28 23.49 -42.66
CA GLY A 333 -22.41 22.82 -43.23
C GLY A 333 -22.19 22.63 -44.75
N GLN A 334 -22.44 21.41 -45.18
CA GLN A 334 -22.70 21.17 -46.61
C GLN A 334 -24.10 21.79 -46.92
N VAL A 335 -24.04 22.79 -47.71
CA VAL A 335 -25.22 23.33 -48.44
C VAL A 335 -25.45 22.46 -49.69
#